data_deaaef3f5c34d139b7fa91342e029446
#
_entry.id   deaaef3f5c34d139b7fa91342e029446
#
_cell.length_a   1.000
_cell.length_b   1.000
_cell.length_c   1.000
_cell.angle_alpha   90.00
_cell.angle_beta   90.00
_cell.angle_gamma   90.00
#
_symmetry.space_group_name_H-M   'P 1'
#
loop_
_entity.id
_entity.type
_entity.pdbx_description
1 polymer ?
#
loop_
_entity_poly.entity_id
_entity_poly.type
_entity_poly.pdbx_seq_one_letter_code
_entity_poly.pdbx_strand_id
1 'polypeptide(L)'
;INTDGLFLENQLDLSGLPVMKADPLVIEHLRSAGTLLNVSDFEHSYPHCWRHKSPLIFASTPQWFISMNQSGLLDGALEAIQSVKWEPRWGLERIRGMLEDRPDWCISRQRNWGVPITLLIHKKTGDLHPRQNILFNEFADLIEKDGIGAWEKIDISNFIDDAEDYVKVDD
;
A
#
# COMPACT_ATOMS: atom_id res chain seq x y z
N ILE A 1 -12.40 -6.07 7.47
CA ILE A 1 -12.60 -6.77 6.21
C ILE A 1 -11.27 -7.32 5.70
N ASN A 2 -11.31 -8.37 4.88
CA ASN A 2 -10.14 -8.92 4.21
C ASN A 2 -9.86 -8.17 2.88
N THR A 3 -8.84 -8.60 2.15
CA THR A 3 -8.44 -8.02 0.85
C THR A 3 -9.50 -8.16 -0.24
N ASP A 4 -10.40 -9.14 -0.11
CA ASP A 4 -11.52 -9.37 -1.05
C ASP A 4 -12.76 -8.54 -0.72
N GLY A 5 -12.70 -7.68 0.31
CA GLY A 5 -13.81 -6.86 0.77
C GLY A 5 -14.90 -7.65 1.53
N LEU A 6 -14.53 -8.81 2.10
CA LEU A 6 -15.42 -9.63 2.91
C LEU A 6 -15.21 -9.34 4.39
N PHE A 7 -16.29 -9.40 5.17
CA PHE A 7 -16.19 -9.31 6.62
C PHE A 7 -15.43 -10.50 7.20
N LEU A 8 -14.51 -10.22 8.13
CA LEU A 8 -13.89 -11.23 8.99
C LEU A 8 -14.90 -11.72 10.03
N GLU A 9 -14.53 -12.73 10.80
CA GLU A 9 -15.33 -13.19 11.93
C GLU A 9 -15.68 -12.03 12.88
N ASN A 10 -16.93 -11.89 13.21
CA ASN A 10 -17.45 -10.84 14.08
C ASN A 10 -18.74 -11.29 14.78
N GLN A 11 -19.23 -10.48 15.73
CA GLN A 11 -20.39 -10.80 16.57
C GLN A 11 -21.75 -10.64 15.86
N LEU A 12 -21.79 -10.07 14.66
CA LEU A 12 -23.02 -9.80 13.92
C LEU A 12 -23.31 -10.83 12.82
N ASP A 13 -22.63 -11.98 12.84
CA ASP A 13 -22.76 -13.05 11.82
C ASP A 13 -22.60 -12.54 10.37
N LEU A 14 -21.76 -11.51 10.19
CA LEU A 14 -21.44 -10.94 8.87
C LEU A 14 -20.25 -11.63 8.21
N SER A 15 -19.66 -12.66 8.86
CA SER A 15 -18.47 -13.33 8.38
C SER A 15 -18.63 -13.85 6.94
N GLY A 16 -17.67 -13.56 6.09
CA GLY A 16 -17.69 -13.95 4.68
C GLY A 16 -18.66 -13.18 3.79
N LEU A 17 -19.45 -12.23 4.36
CA LEU A 17 -20.35 -11.40 3.57
C LEU A 17 -19.58 -10.25 2.91
N PRO A 18 -19.83 -9.95 1.62
CA PRO A 18 -19.30 -8.73 0.99
C PRO A 18 -19.83 -7.46 1.67
N VAL A 19 -18.94 -6.49 1.93
CA VAL A 19 -19.29 -5.23 2.60
C VAL A 19 -20.51 -4.55 1.98
N MET A 20 -20.59 -4.49 0.66
CA MET A 20 -21.70 -3.86 -0.07
C MET A 20 -23.05 -4.58 0.08
N LYS A 21 -23.09 -5.75 0.71
CA LYS A 21 -24.31 -6.53 0.94
C LYS A 21 -24.72 -6.58 2.41
N ALA A 22 -23.98 -5.93 3.29
CA ALA A 22 -24.19 -6.02 4.74
C ALA A 22 -25.34 -5.15 5.26
N ASP A 23 -25.68 -4.06 4.57
CA ASP A 23 -26.62 -3.04 5.05
C ASP A 23 -27.97 -3.62 5.53
N PRO A 24 -28.66 -4.51 4.79
CA PRO A 24 -29.94 -5.07 5.24
C PRO A 24 -29.82 -5.85 6.55
N LEU A 25 -28.73 -6.63 6.71
CA LEU A 25 -28.49 -7.41 7.93
C LEU A 25 -28.15 -6.51 9.11
N VAL A 26 -27.32 -5.50 8.91
CA VAL A 26 -26.99 -4.52 9.95
C VAL A 26 -28.24 -3.77 10.41
N ILE A 27 -29.10 -3.32 9.51
CA ILE A 27 -30.37 -2.67 9.82
C ILE A 27 -31.29 -3.60 10.62
N GLU A 28 -31.37 -4.88 10.23
CA GLU A 28 -32.19 -5.86 10.96
C GLU A 28 -31.67 -6.14 12.37
N HIS A 29 -30.35 -6.26 12.53
CA HIS A 29 -29.72 -6.38 13.87
C HIS A 29 -30.05 -5.17 14.76
N LEU A 30 -29.89 -3.95 14.23
CA LEU A 30 -30.20 -2.73 14.97
C LEU A 30 -31.68 -2.63 15.34
N ARG A 31 -32.59 -3.06 14.43
CA ARG A 31 -34.02 -3.10 14.67
C ARG A 31 -34.37 -4.10 15.77
N SER A 32 -33.82 -5.29 15.70
CA SER A 32 -34.03 -6.36 16.69
C SER A 32 -33.49 -6.01 18.07
N ALA A 33 -32.39 -5.27 18.12
CA ALA A 33 -31.80 -4.76 19.35
C ALA A 33 -32.56 -3.53 19.94
N GLY A 34 -33.50 -2.96 19.20
CA GLY A 34 -34.23 -1.73 19.62
C GLY A 34 -33.37 -0.47 19.62
N THR A 35 -32.24 -0.48 18.92
CA THR A 35 -31.28 0.64 18.87
C THR A 35 -31.35 1.45 17.57
N LEU A 36 -32.17 1.01 16.62
CA LEU A 36 -32.37 1.71 15.33
C LEU A 36 -33.20 2.98 15.56
N LEU A 37 -32.60 4.14 15.31
CA LEU A 37 -33.29 5.43 15.45
C LEU A 37 -34.11 5.78 14.22
N ASN A 38 -33.54 5.62 13.04
CA ASN A 38 -34.18 5.93 11.75
C ASN A 38 -33.49 5.19 10.62
N VAL A 39 -34.25 4.91 9.55
CA VAL A 39 -33.77 4.46 8.25
C VAL A 39 -34.47 5.26 7.17
N SER A 40 -33.71 5.82 6.27
CA SER A 40 -34.26 6.51 5.08
C SER A 40 -33.33 6.31 3.89
N ASP A 41 -33.91 6.23 2.72
CA ASP A 41 -33.14 6.27 1.49
C ASP A 41 -32.56 7.66 1.29
N PHE A 42 -31.28 7.72 0.90
CA PHE A 42 -30.57 8.96 0.65
C PHE A 42 -29.75 8.85 -0.63
N GLU A 43 -30.00 9.73 -1.56
CA GLU A 43 -29.26 9.81 -2.82
C GLU A 43 -28.08 10.77 -2.68
N HIS A 44 -26.88 10.28 -2.97
CA HIS A 44 -25.65 11.09 -2.90
C HIS A 44 -24.60 10.62 -3.92
N SER A 45 -23.61 11.46 -4.19
CA SER A 45 -22.44 11.08 -4.98
C SER A 45 -21.59 10.06 -4.22
N TYR A 46 -21.27 8.95 -4.88
CA TYR A 46 -20.43 7.90 -4.30
C TYR A 46 -19.24 7.58 -5.21
N PRO A 47 -18.03 7.39 -4.69
CA PRO A 47 -16.87 7.09 -5.51
C PRO A 47 -16.97 5.73 -6.16
N HIS A 48 -16.73 5.70 -7.47
CA HIS A 48 -16.73 4.48 -8.28
C HIS A 48 -15.38 4.26 -8.94
N CYS A 49 -15.03 3.00 -9.15
CA CYS A 49 -13.87 2.65 -9.95
C CYS A 49 -14.03 3.20 -11.37
N TRP A 50 -13.07 4.00 -11.82
CA TRP A 50 -13.14 4.62 -13.15
C TRP A 50 -13.17 3.58 -14.30
N ARG A 51 -12.58 2.39 -14.08
CA ARG A 51 -12.48 1.30 -15.05
C ARG A 51 -13.73 0.41 -15.04
N HIS A 52 -14.10 -0.12 -13.87
CA HIS A 52 -15.20 -1.10 -13.73
C HIS A 52 -16.54 -0.47 -13.40
N LYS A 53 -16.58 0.82 -13.10
CA LYS A 53 -17.78 1.56 -12.69
C LYS A 53 -18.51 0.97 -11.47
N SER A 54 -17.82 0.11 -10.72
CA SER A 54 -18.32 -0.43 -9.46
C SER A 54 -18.04 0.54 -8.30
N PRO A 55 -18.90 0.57 -7.26
CA PRO A 55 -18.66 1.37 -6.07
C PRO A 55 -17.38 0.91 -5.38
N LEU A 56 -16.64 1.86 -4.80
CA LEU A 56 -15.40 1.60 -4.05
C LEU A 56 -15.72 1.41 -2.57
N ILE A 57 -14.84 0.72 -1.86
CA ILE A 57 -14.79 0.69 -0.41
C ILE A 57 -13.50 1.35 0.09
N PHE A 58 -13.55 1.94 1.28
CA PHE A 58 -12.35 2.46 1.94
C PHE A 58 -11.81 1.37 2.86
N ALA A 59 -10.58 0.95 2.60
CA ALA A 59 -9.89 -0.05 3.39
C ALA A 59 -8.45 0.39 3.68
N SER A 60 -7.95 -0.01 4.86
CA SER A 60 -6.53 0.14 5.20
C SER A 60 -5.80 -1.10 4.71
N THR A 61 -4.74 -0.90 3.94
CA THR A 61 -3.86 -1.97 3.45
C THR A 61 -2.42 -1.67 3.84
N PRO A 62 -1.60 -2.69 4.10
CA PRO A 62 -0.17 -2.49 4.27
C PRO A 62 0.42 -1.82 3.03
N GLN A 63 1.31 -0.87 3.25
CA GLN A 63 1.97 -0.11 2.18
C GLN A 63 3.43 0.12 2.55
N TRP A 64 4.27 0.24 1.52
CA TRP A 64 5.69 0.57 1.70
C TRP A 64 5.92 2.06 1.53
N PHE A 65 6.66 2.62 2.46
CA PHE A 65 6.96 4.05 2.49
C PHE A 65 8.47 4.29 2.58
N ILE A 66 8.96 5.25 1.81
CA ILE A 66 10.28 5.85 2.02
C ILE A 66 10.08 7.04 2.95
N SER A 67 10.75 7.03 4.10
CA SER A 67 10.71 8.16 5.01
C SER A 67 11.39 9.38 4.39
N MET A 68 10.68 10.48 4.33
CA MET A 68 11.21 11.73 3.82
C MET A 68 12.14 12.43 4.81
N ASN A 69 11.92 12.21 6.11
CA ASN A 69 12.62 12.96 7.18
C ASN A 69 13.83 12.23 7.78
N GLN A 70 13.83 10.90 7.82
CA GLN A 70 14.84 10.14 8.60
C GLN A 70 16.23 10.14 7.98
N SER A 71 16.36 10.22 6.66
CA SER A 71 17.64 10.13 5.95
C SER A 71 18.06 11.43 5.28
N GLY A 72 17.42 12.54 5.62
CA GLY A 72 17.69 13.85 5.00
C GLY A 72 17.23 13.95 3.55
N LEU A 73 16.35 13.04 3.10
CA LEU A 73 15.85 13.04 1.73
C LEU A 73 15.05 14.32 1.42
N LEU A 74 14.24 14.80 2.37
CA LEU A 74 13.48 16.03 2.22
C LEU A 74 14.41 17.25 2.10
N ASP A 75 15.40 17.35 2.99
CA ASP A 75 16.35 18.47 2.98
C ASP A 75 17.17 18.48 1.69
N GLY A 76 17.65 17.31 1.27
CA GLY A 76 18.38 17.17 0.00
C GLY A 76 17.52 17.51 -1.22
N ALA A 77 16.23 17.16 -1.21
CA ALA A 77 15.32 17.51 -2.28
C ALA A 77 15.05 19.03 -2.31
N LEU A 78 14.84 19.67 -1.15
CA LEU A 78 14.64 21.12 -1.03
C LEU A 78 15.89 21.91 -1.46
N GLU A 79 17.08 21.39 -1.21
CA GLU A 79 18.33 21.96 -1.71
C GLU A 79 18.45 21.78 -3.24
N ALA A 80 18.17 20.57 -3.74
CA ALA A 80 18.31 20.26 -5.15
C ALA A 80 17.43 21.13 -6.05
N ILE A 81 16.18 21.42 -5.65
CA ILE A 81 15.28 22.27 -6.45
C ILE A 81 15.79 23.70 -6.64
N GLN A 82 16.69 24.19 -5.76
CA GLN A 82 17.28 25.53 -5.92
C GLN A 82 18.24 25.59 -7.12
N SER A 83 18.87 24.49 -7.46
CA SER A 83 19.81 24.41 -8.59
C SER A 83 19.12 24.22 -9.95
N VAL A 84 17.83 23.94 -9.97
CA VAL A 84 17.05 23.72 -11.19
C VAL A 84 16.65 25.04 -11.83
N LYS A 85 16.80 25.17 -13.14
CA LYS A 85 16.26 26.30 -13.89
C LYS A 85 14.76 26.09 -14.10
N TRP A 86 13.97 26.90 -13.41
CA TRP A 86 12.51 26.83 -13.49
C TRP A 86 11.95 27.71 -14.61
N GLU A 87 11.15 27.12 -15.48
CA GLU A 87 10.46 27.80 -16.56
C GLU A 87 8.98 27.33 -16.60
N PRO A 88 8.02 28.15 -16.13
CA PRO A 88 8.14 29.49 -15.58
C PRO A 88 8.72 29.53 -14.14
N ARG A 89 9.25 30.68 -13.72
CA ARG A 89 9.92 30.83 -12.41
C ARG A 89 9.07 30.44 -11.20
N TRP A 90 7.76 30.66 -11.24
CA TRP A 90 6.86 30.29 -10.14
C TRP A 90 6.79 28.78 -9.87
N GLY A 91 7.28 27.96 -10.79
CA GLY A 91 7.39 26.52 -10.60
C GLY A 91 8.20 26.13 -9.37
N LEU A 92 9.23 26.91 -9.02
CA LEU A 92 10.04 26.69 -7.82
C LEU A 92 9.20 26.73 -6.54
N GLU A 93 8.40 27.80 -6.36
CA GLU A 93 7.61 27.95 -5.14
C GLU A 93 6.51 26.87 -5.03
N ARG A 94 5.94 26.49 -6.16
CA ARG A 94 4.95 25.41 -6.18
C ARG A 94 5.56 24.06 -5.76
N ILE A 95 6.71 23.70 -6.33
CA ILE A 95 7.40 22.44 -5.96
C ILE A 95 7.87 22.48 -4.51
N ARG A 96 8.38 23.61 -4.03
CA ARG A 96 8.77 23.79 -2.63
C ARG A 96 7.61 23.47 -1.69
N GLY A 97 6.46 24.12 -1.86
CA GLY A 97 5.28 23.86 -1.03
C GLY A 97 4.78 22.43 -1.10
N MET A 98 4.92 21.76 -2.26
CA MET A 98 4.57 20.34 -2.38
C MET A 98 5.55 19.41 -1.65
N LEU A 99 6.81 19.82 -1.45
CA LEU A 99 7.80 19.03 -0.72
C LEU A 99 7.74 19.29 0.78
N GLU A 100 7.60 20.55 1.21
CA GLU A 100 7.58 20.95 2.62
C GLU A 100 6.49 20.26 3.41
N ASP A 101 5.30 20.12 2.82
CA ASP A 101 4.13 19.46 3.44
C ASP A 101 4.01 17.97 3.04
N ARG A 102 5.03 17.40 2.41
CA ARG A 102 4.92 16.03 1.90
C ARG A 102 5.05 15.02 3.03
N PRO A 103 4.05 14.13 3.18
CA PRO A 103 4.21 12.94 4.01
C PRO A 103 5.24 11.98 3.41
N ASP A 104 5.59 10.92 4.11
CA ASP A 104 6.44 9.86 3.61
C ASP A 104 5.98 9.36 2.23
N TRP A 105 6.93 8.98 1.39
CA TRP A 105 6.65 8.61 0.01
C TRP A 105 6.17 7.16 -0.09
N CYS A 106 4.88 6.96 -0.31
CA CYS A 106 4.33 5.63 -0.62
C CYS A 106 4.82 5.16 -1.98
N ILE A 107 5.58 4.07 -2.00
CA ILE A 107 6.17 3.49 -3.21
C ILE A 107 5.41 2.28 -3.72
N SER A 108 4.67 1.58 -2.88
CA SER A 108 3.91 0.39 -3.25
C SER A 108 2.73 0.70 -4.19
N ARG A 109 2.47 -0.22 -5.12
CA ARG A 109 1.37 -0.15 -6.10
C ARG A 109 0.85 -1.57 -6.33
N GLN A 110 -0.38 -1.84 -6.01
CA GLN A 110 -1.05 -3.12 -6.23
C GLN A 110 -1.40 -3.30 -7.71
N ARG A 111 -0.37 -3.51 -8.54
CA ARG A 111 -0.47 -3.68 -10.00
C ARG A 111 0.45 -4.80 -10.49
N ASN A 112 -0.02 -5.62 -11.40
CA ASN A 112 0.74 -6.73 -11.97
C ASN A 112 1.87 -6.27 -12.91
N TRP A 113 1.86 -5.00 -13.33
CA TRP A 113 2.88 -4.42 -14.19
C TRP A 113 3.63 -3.32 -13.45
N GLY A 114 4.93 -3.45 -13.37
CA GLY A 114 5.79 -2.51 -12.67
C GLY A 114 7.15 -3.13 -12.32
N VAL A 115 7.87 -2.47 -11.43
CA VAL A 115 9.13 -2.96 -10.85
C VAL A 115 8.81 -3.52 -9.47
N PRO A 116 9.18 -4.77 -9.17
CA PRO A 116 8.93 -5.35 -7.85
C PRO A 116 9.74 -4.64 -6.77
N ILE A 117 9.19 -4.60 -5.56
CA ILE A 117 9.90 -4.17 -4.36
C ILE A 117 10.65 -5.39 -3.83
N THR A 118 11.99 -5.41 -3.99
CA THR A 118 12.83 -6.57 -3.70
C THR A 118 13.18 -6.68 -2.21
N LEU A 119 12.15 -6.81 -1.37
CA LEU A 119 12.27 -6.93 0.08
C LEU A 119 11.95 -8.34 0.54
N LEU A 120 12.63 -8.77 1.60
CA LEU A 120 12.29 -9.97 2.38
C LEU A 120 11.75 -9.54 3.75
N ILE A 121 10.55 -10.01 4.08
CA ILE A 121 9.88 -9.74 5.34
C ILE A 121 9.68 -11.02 6.15
N HIS A 122 9.87 -10.91 7.45
CA HIS A 122 9.65 -12.02 8.36
C HIS A 122 8.14 -12.31 8.50
N LYS A 123 7.74 -13.56 8.27
CA LYS A 123 6.32 -13.98 8.19
C LYS A 123 5.48 -13.64 9.41
N LYS A 124 6.08 -13.64 10.63
CA LYS A 124 5.35 -13.42 11.89
C LYS A 124 5.37 -11.97 12.35
N THR A 125 6.50 -11.27 12.16
CA THR A 125 6.67 -9.91 12.69
C THR A 125 6.47 -8.82 11.64
N GLY A 126 6.62 -9.15 10.35
CA GLY A 126 6.59 -8.17 9.27
C GLY A 126 7.86 -7.33 9.14
N ASP A 127 8.88 -7.62 9.96
CA ASP A 127 10.15 -6.88 9.92
C ASP A 127 10.98 -7.28 8.70
N LEU A 128 11.78 -6.32 8.22
CA LEU A 128 12.75 -6.56 7.16
C LEU A 128 13.85 -7.53 7.61
N HIS A 129 14.37 -8.30 6.66
CA HIS A 129 15.50 -9.17 6.92
C HIS A 129 16.74 -8.34 7.38
N PRO A 130 17.48 -8.73 8.43
CA PRO A 130 18.59 -7.95 8.97
C PRO A 130 19.69 -7.62 7.95
N ARG A 131 19.89 -8.49 6.95
CA ARG A 131 20.86 -8.29 5.87
C ARG A 131 20.25 -7.62 4.63
N GLN A 132 19.07 -6.99 4.72
CA GLN A 132 18.35 -6.44 3.56
C GLN A 132 19.22 -5.50 2.71
N ASN A 133 20.08 -4.68 3.33
CA ASN A 133 20.98 -3.78 2.61
C ASN A 133 22.00 -4.51 1.72
N ILE A 134 22.44 -5.71 2.12
CA ILE A 134 23.35 -6.54 1.32
C ILE A 134 22.55 -7.21 0.21
N LEU A 135 21.40 -7.78 0.57
CA LEU A 135 20.49 -8.46 -0.36
C LEU A 135 20.03 -7.56 -1.49
N PHE A 136 19.84 -6.26 -1.26
CA PHE A 136 19.51 -5.31 -2.31
C PHE A 136 20.53 -5.31 -3.45
N ASN A 137 21.82 -5.31 -3.14
CA ASN A 137 22.86 -5.34 -4.15
C ASN A 137 22.87 -6.68 -4.91
N GLU A 138 22.76 -7.80 -4.16
CA GLU A 138 22.73 -9.14 -4.75
C GLU A 138 21.51 -9.32 -5.70
N PHE A 139 20.35 -8.81 -5.31
CA PHE A 139 19.14 -8.83 -6.16
C PHE A 139 19.24 -7.87 -7.34
N ALA A 140 19.85 -6.69 -7.15
CA ALA A 140 20.07 -5.73 -8.23
C ALA A 140 20.98 -6.31 -9.31
N ASP A 141 22.09 -6.93 -8.93
CA ASP A 141 23.03 -7.58 -9.86
C ASP A 141 22.33 -8.70 -10.67
N LEU A 142 21.47 -9.46 -10.00
CA LEU A 142 20.72 -10.53 -10.66
C LEU A 142 19.69 -9.97 -11.66
N ILE A 143 18.96 -8.92 -11.27
CA ILE A 143 17.97 -8.28 -12.12
C ILE A 143 18.62 -7.56 -13.29
N GLU A 144 19.80 -6.95 -13.10
CA GLU A 144 20.57 -6.33 -14.18
C GLU A 144 20.97 -7.35 -15.24
N LYS A 145 21.37 -8.54 -14.80
CA LYS A 145 21.82 -9.62 -15.70
C LYS A 145 20.66 -10.32 -16.42
N ASP A 146 19.61 -10.70 -15.68
CA ASP A 146 18.59 -11.63 -16.15
C ASP A 146 17.21 -10.95 -16.36
N GLY A 147 17.14 -9.64 -16.13
CA GLY A 147 15.92 -8.85 -16.24
C GLY A 147 15.00 -8.96 -15.02
N ILE A 148 13.96 -8.15 -15.01
CA ILE A 148 13.04 -8.00 -13.86
C ILE A 148 12.32 -9.30 -13.47
N GLY A 149 12.04 -10.18 -14.43
CA GLY A 149 11.43 -11.49 -14.18
C GLY A 149 12.31 -12.45 -13.37
N ALA A 150 13.59 -12.09 -13.13
CA ALA A 150 14.46 -12.85 -12.24
C ALA A 150 13.93 -12.85 -10.79
N TRP A 151 13.37 -11.73 -10.33
CA TRP A 151 12.80 -11.63 -8.98
C TRP A 151 11.73 -12.68 -8.70
N GLU A 152 10.84 -12.92 -9.65
CA GLU A 152 9.78 -13.93 -9.49
C GLU A 152 10.36 -15.34 -9.31
N LYS A 153 11.47 -15.62 -9.99
CA LYS A 153 12.11 -16.96 -10.04
C LYS A 153 13.13 -17.18 -8.93
N ILE A 154 13.53 -16.14 -8.21
CA ILE A 154 14.51 -16.26 -7.12
C ILE A 154 13.98 -17.22 -6.06
N ASP A 155 14.81 -18.24 -5.76
CA ASP A 155 14.70 -19.02 -4.53
C ASP A 155 15.54 -18.33 -3.45
N ILE A 156 14.88 -17.77 -2.45
CA ILE A 156 15.51 -17.01 -1.36
C ILE A 156 16.43 -17.87 -0.48
N SER A 157 16.27 -19.20 -0.50
CA SER A 157 17.15 -20.13 0.22
C SER A 157 18.59 -20.11 -0.29
N ASN A 158 18.84 -19.60 -1.50
CA ASN A 158 20.19 -19.41 -2.03
C ASN A 158 20.91 -18.17 -1.46
N PHE A 159 20.19 -17.29 -0.75
CA PHE A 159 20.67 -16.00 -0.27
C PHE A 159 20.66 -15.87 1.25
N ILE A 160 19.77 -16.62 1.93
CA ILE A 160 19.60 -16.59 3.38
C ILE A 160 19.40 -18.00 3.92
N ASP A 161 19.97 -18.26 5.11
CA ASP A 161 19.91 -19.58 5.75
C ASP A 161 18.56 -19.86 6.43
N ASP A 162 17.85 -18.78 6.82
CA ASP A 162 16.55 -18.79 7.52
C ASP A 162 15.36 -18.50 6.59
N ALA A 163 15.46 -18.93 5.34
CA ALA A 163 14.46 -18.68 4.29
C ALA A 163 13.03 -19.13 4.65
N GLU A 164 12.90 -20.13 5.53
CA GLU A 164 11.59 -20.63 5.98
C GLU A 164 10.80 -19.58 6.78
N ASP A 165 11.49 -18.64 7.45
CA ASP A 165 10.87 -17.60 8.25
C ASP A 165 10.54 -16.33 7.45
N TYR A 166 11.01 -16.23 6.22
CA TYR A 166 10.85 -15.04 5.38
C TYR A 166 9.99 -15.29 4.14
N VAL A 167 9.47 -14.20 3.59
CA VAL A 167 8.71 -14.19 2.34
C VAL A 167 9.10 -12.96 1.51
N LYS A 168 9.06 -13.13 0.19
CA LYS A 168 9.21 -11.99 -0.74
C LYS A 168 8.01 -11.05 -0.64
N VAL A 169 8.25 -9.76 -0.74
CA VAL A 169 7.17 -8.78 -0.90
C VAL A 169 6.59 -8.89 -2.31
N ASP A 170 5.28 -8.95 -2.41
CA ASP A 170 4.54 -9.15 -3.67
C ASP A 170 4.10 -7.82 -4.34
N ASP A 171 4.65 -6.68 -3.91
CA ASP A 171 4.18 -5.36 -4.33
C ASP A 171 5.20 -4.68 -5.27
#